data_fbdaa4ed140eeca1db95d2f0df19134d
#
_entry.id   fbdaa4ed140eeca1db95d2f0df19134d
#
_cell.length_a   1.000
_cell.length_b   1.000
_cell.length_c   1.000
_cell.angle_alpha   90.00
_cell.angle_beta   90.00
_cell.angle_gamma   90.00
#
_symmetry.space_group_name_H-M   'P 1'
#
loop_
_entity.id
_entity.type
_entity.pdbx_description
1 polymer ?
#
loop_
_entity_poly.entity_id
_entity_poly.type
_entity_poly.pdbx_seq_one_letter_code
_entity_poly.pdbx_strand_id
1 'polypeptide(L)'
;VSTTPGTPGAGDRDRDDRAGRYGVVAVVPGDPLLAPLLQGLHREYAERYGPAIGADEMAEHPVADFTAPSGGIVLLVADGCTVAGGAFRRHDDATAELKRVWTAPSHRRRGLSRRVLAELEQRAAAAGYRRIRLTTGNRQPEAEALYLAAGYERLPGVARVYPGGVHDVAFEKRLG
;
A
#
# COMPACT_ATOMS: atom_id res chain seq x y z
N VAL A 1 35.78 28.28 -25.64
CA VAL A 1 35.64 27.31 -24.56
C VAL A 1 34.33 26.58 -24.76
N SER A 2 34.41 25.37 -25.34
CA SER A 2 33.24 24.50 -25.57
C SER A 2 32.94 23.71 -24.32
N THR A 3 31.78 23.90 -23.72
CA THR A 3 31.24 23.08 -22.66
C THR A 3 30.44 21.92 -23.27
N THR A 4 30.95 20.71 -23.12
CA THR A 4 30.26 19.46 -23.48
C THR A 4 29.17 19.19 -22.43
N PRO A 5 27.90 18.93 -22.79
CA PRO A 5 26.88 18.50 -21.81
C PRO A 5 27.20 17.08 -21.37
N GLY A 6 27.25 16.91 -20.02
CA GLY A 6 27.47 15.61 -19.39
C GLY A 6 26.35 14.61 -19.72
N THR A 7 26.75 13.41 -20.09
CA THR A 7 25.86 12.27 -20.33
C THR A 7 25.16 11.89 -19.03
N PRO A 8 23.82 11.79 -18.98
CA PRO A 8 23.11 11.33 -17.78
C PRO A 8 23.54 9.91 -17.43
N GLY A 9 23.85 9.68 -16.16
CA GLY A 9 24.40 8.43 -15.63
C GLY A 9 23.44 7.25 -15.84
N ALA A 10 24.00 6.05 -15.99
CA ALA A 10 23.27 4.78 -16.23
C ALA A 10 22.17 4.49 -15.17
N GLY A 11 22.33 5.01 -13.94
CA GLY A 11 21.36 4.82 -12.86
C GLY A 11 20.03 5.59 -13.03
N ASP A 12 20.04 6.66 -13.80
CA ASP A 12 18.84 7.50 -14.00
C ASP A 12 17.96 6.95 -15.13
N ARG A 13 18.58 6.40 -16.16
CA ARG A 13 17.87 5.69 -17.26
C ARG A 13 17.18 4.40 -16.79
N ASP A 14 17.79 3.66 -15.86
CA ASP A 14 17.24 2.42 -15.32
C ASP A 14 16.04 2.66 -14.38
N ARG A 15 15.93 3.87 -13.76
CA ARG A 15 14.76 4.32 -12.98
C ARG A 15 13.59 4.71 -13.88
N ASP A 16 13.86 5.38 -14.98
CA ASP A 16 12.85 5.87 -15.92
C ASP A 16 12.24 4.71 -16.74
N ASP A 17 13.05 3.75 -17.18
CA ASP A 17 12.59 2.52 -17.83
C ASP A 17 11.72 1.64 -16.91
N ARG A 18 12.01 1.63 -15.59
CA ARG A 18 11.18 0.92 -14.61
C ARG A 18 9.86 1.62 -14.34
N ALA A 19 9.81 2.95 -14.40
CA ALA A 19 8.58 3.72 -14.22
C ALA A 19 7.58 3.48 -15.36
N GLY A 20 8.04 3.35 -16.60
CA GLY A 20 7.20 3.07 -17.77
C GLY A 20 6.63 1.63 -17.82
N ARG A 21 7.25 0.69 -17.11
CA ARG A 21 6.85 -0.73 -17.11
C ARG A 21 5.60 -1.05 -16.29
N TYR A 22 5.23 -0.20 -15.34
CA TYR A 22 4.11 -0.41 -14.42
C TYR A 22 3.09 0.73 -14.57
N GLY A 23 1.94 0.43 -15.16
CA GLY A 23 0.82 1.37 -15.23
C GLY A 23 0.16 1.56 -13.88
N VAL A 24 -0.20 2.80 -13.54
CA VAL A 24 -1.02 3.11 -12.35
C VAL A 24 -2.47 3.16 -12.77
N VAL A 25 -3.32 2.37 -12.12
CA VAL A 25 -4.76 2.30 -12.41
C VAL A 25 -5.54 2.51 -11.12
N ALA A 26 -6.49 3.45 -11.16
CA ALA A 26 -7.51 3.55 -10.12
C ALA A 26 -8.70 2.65 -10.52
N VAL A 27 -9.19 1.87 -9.59
CA VAL A 27 -10.28 0.92 -9.83
C VAL A 27 -11.41 1.08 -8.81
N VAL A 28 -12.57 0.57 -9.15
CA VAL A 28 -13.74 0.51 -8.26
C VAL A 28 -13.92 -0.92 -7.72
N PRO A 29 -14.68 -1.10 -6.64
CA PRO A 29 -15.08 -2.43 -6.18
C PRO A 29 -15.71 -3.26 -7.30
N GLY A 30 -15.31 -4.53 -7.41
CA GLY A 30 -15.78 -5.44 -8.45
C GLY A 30 -14.98 -5.44 -9.75
N ASP A 31 -13.99 -4.55 -9.88
CA ASP A 31 -13.07 -4.58 -11.03
C ASP A 31 -12.27 -5.89 -11.04
N PRO A 32 -12.21 -6.62 -12.17
CA PRO A 32 -11.46 -7.88 -12.28
C PRO A 32 -9.97 -7.75 -11.95
N LEU A 33 -9.36 -6.58 -12.15
CA LEU A 33 -7.98 -6.31 -11.78
C LEU A 33 -7.70 -6.38 -10.28
N LEU A 34 -8.74 -6.35 -9.42
CA LEU A 34 -8.59 -6.52 -7.98
C LEU A 34 -8.30 -7.97 -7.56
N ALA A 35 -8.69 -8.94 -8.36
CA ALA A 35 -8.61 -10.35 -7.97
C ALA A 35 -7.20 -10.80 -7.53
N PRO A 36 -6.10 -10.48 -8.24
CA PRO A 36 -4.75 -10.88 -7.80
C PRO A 36 -4.35 -10.29 -6.45
N LEU A 37 -4.72 -9.03 -6.17
CA LEU A 37 -4.44 -8.37 -4.89
C LEU A 37 -5.20 -9.04 -3.75
N LEU A 38 -6.51 -9.25 -3.91
CA LEU A 38 -7.35 -9.83 -2.86
C LEU A 38 -6.95 -11.28 -2.56
N GLN A 39 -6.71 -12.08 -3.58
CA GLN A 39 -6.24 -13.47 -3.42
C GLN A 39 -4.84 -13.54 -2.81
N GLY A 40 -3.94 -12.63 -3.21
CA GLY A 40 -2.59 -12.53 -2.69
C GLY A 40 -2.60 -12.19 -1.20
N LEU A 41 -3.38 -11.22 -0.78
CA LEU A 41 -3.54 -10.84 0.63
C LEU A 41 -4.17 -11.96 1.46
N HIS A 42 -5.24 -12.56 0.96
CA HIS A 42 -5.89 -13.68 1.67
C HIS A 42 -4.90 -14.81 1.96
N ARG A 43 -4.11 -15.20 0.95
CA ARG A 43 -3.07 -16.23 1.10
C ARG A 43 -2.01 -15.81 2.12
N GLU A 44 -1.49 -14.60 2.00
CA GLU A 44 -0.44 -14.10 2.88
C GLU A 44 -0.89 -13.99 4.34
N TYR A 45 -2.11 -13.53 4.59
CA TYR A 45 -2.67 -13.47 5.93
C TYR A 45 -2.94 -14.86 6.51
N ALA A 46 -3.47 -15.79 5.73
CA ALA A 46 -3.67 -17.17 6.16
C ALA A 46 -2.35 -17.87 6.53
N GLU A 47 -1.29 -17.64 5.75
CA GLU A 47 0.06 -18.17 6.03
C GLU A 47 0.68 -17.59 7.30
N ARG A 48 0.51 -16.27 7.55
CA ARG A 48 1.17 -15.57 8.67
C ARG A 48 0.40 -15.69 9.99
N TYR A 49 -0.91 -15.62 9.92
CA TYR A 49 -1.79 -15.47 11.10
C TYR A 49 -2.75 -16.63 11.29
N GLY A 50 -2.82 -17.52 10.32
CA GLY A 50 -3.82 -18.59 10.27
C GLY A 50 -5.11 -18.17 9.55
N PRO A 51 -5.89 -19.15 9.07
CA PRO A 51 -7.04 -18.88 8.19
C PRO A 51 -8.15 -18.07 8.86
N ALA A 52 -8.37 -18.21 10.16
CA ALA A 52 -9.41 -17.48 10.88
C ALA A 52 -9.11 -15.96 10.93
N ILE A 53 -7.92 -15.58 11.38
CA ILE A 53 -7.53 -14.15 11.47
C ILE A 53 -7.49 -13.53 10.07
N GLY A 54 -6.99 -14.26 9.07
CA GLY A 54 -6.96 -13.78 7.70
C GLY A 54 -8.36 -13.54 7.11
N ALA A 55 -9.33 -14.39 7.41
CA ALA A 55 -10.71 -14.22 6.98
C ALA A 55 -11.37 -13.02 7.68
N ASP A 56 -11.18 -12.88 9.00
CA ASP A 56 -11.73 -11.78 9.78
C ASP A 56 -11.22 -10.42 9.29
N GLU A 57 -9.92 -10.26 9.05
CA GLU A 57 -9.33 -9.01 8.54
C GLU A 57 -9.90 -8.62 7.16
N MET A 58 -10.14 -9.60 6.28
CA MET A 58 -10.73 -9.34 4.98
C MET A 58 -12.22 -9.00 5.05
N ALA A 59 -12.95 -9.57 6.01
CA ALA A 59 -14.38 -9.34 6.21
C ALA A 59 -14.68 -8.04 6.94
N GLU A 60 -13.84 -7.64 7.89
CA GLU A 60 -14.00 -6.41 8.70
C GLU A 60 -14.04 -5.14 7.83
N HIS A 61 -13.35 -5.16 6.69
CA HIS A 61 -13.28 -4.04 5.76
C HIS A 61 -13.66 -4.50 4.35
N PRO A 62 -14.96 -4.57 4.02
CA PRO A 62 -15.39 -4.93 2.67
C PRO A 62 -14.85 -3.96 1.63
N VAL A 63 -14.64 -4.44 0.40
CA VAL A 63 -14.07 -3.62 -0.69
C VAL A 63 -14.90 -2.36 -0.95
N ALA A 64 -16.18 -2.39 -0.66
CA ALA A 64 -17.08 -1.25 -0.79
C ALA A 64 -16.69 -0.04 0.06
N ASP A 65 -15.97 -0.22 1.18
CA ASP A 65 -15.50 0.88 2.03
C ASP A 65 -14.45 1.76 1.34
N PHE A 66 -13.83 1.27 0.28
CA PHE A 66 -12.75 1.93 -0.44
C PHE A 66 -13.24 2.67 -1.70
N THR A 67 -14.41 3.30 -1.62
CA THR A 67 -15.01 4.02 -2.74
C THR A 67 -14.91 5.54 -2.59
N ALA A 68 -14.84 6.23 -3.76
CA ALA A 68 -14.96 7.69 -3.78
C ALA A 68 -16.30 8.17 -3.20
N PRO A 69 -16.36 9.36 -2.59
CA PRO A 69 -15.29 10.37 -2.49
C PRO A 69 -14.32 10.15 -1.32
N SER A 70 -14.65 9.28 -0.36
CA SER A 70 -13.94 9.15 0.90
C SER A 70 -12.89 8.03 0.91
N GLY A 71 -12.80 7.26 -0.15
CA GLY A 71 -11.85 6.16 -0.30
C GLY A 71 -11.38 6.01 -1.74
N GLY A 72 -10.46 5.07 -1.95
CA GLY A 72 -9.95 4.75 -3.27
C GLY A 72 -9.04 3.54 -3.27
N ILE A 73 -8.94 2.92 -4.44
CA ILE A 73 -8.10 1.75 -4.68
C ILE A 73 -7.15 2.08 -5.82
N VAL A 74 -5.86 1.79 -5.61
CA VAL A 74 -4.80 1.99 -6.61
C VAL A 74 -4.11 0.67 -6.86
N LEU A 75 -3.93 0.35 -8.13
CA LEU A 75 -3.20 -0.83 -8.59
C LEU A 75 -2.02 -0.42 -9.46
N LEU A 76 -0.95 -1.18 -9.38
CA LEU A 76 0.13 -1.18 -10.36
C LEU A 76 -0.03 -2.42 -11.24
N VAL A 77 -0.11 -2.20 -12.55
CA VAL A 77 -0.37 -3.23 -13.54
C VAL A 77 0.84 -3.35 -14.47
N ALA A 78 1.28 -4.57 -14.72
CA ALA A 78 2.29 -4.92 -15.69
C ALA A 78 1.75 -6.05 -16.58
N ASP A 79 1.91 -5.92 -17.90
CA ASP A 79 1.46 -6.93 -18.88
C ASP A 79 -0.01 -7.36 -18.66
N GLY A 80 -0.89 -6.41 -18.33
CA GLY A 80 -2.31 -6.65 -18.08
C GLY A 80 -2.63 -7.29 -16.72
N CYS A 81 -1.65 -7.56 -15.87
CA CYS A 81 -1.84 -8.19 -14.56
C CYS A 81 -1.50 -7.24 -13.41
N THR A 82 -2.30 -7.28 -12.35
CA THR A 82 -2.00 -6.54 -11.11
C THR A 82 -0.82 -7.16 -10.38
N VAL A 83 0.21 -6.35 -10.14
CA VAL A 83 1.46 -6.77 -9.49
C VAL A 83 1.69 -6.11 -8.13
N ALA A 84 1.01 -5.00 -7.85
CA ALA A 84 0.99 -4.36 -6.54
C ALA A 84 -0.27 -3.51 -6.41
N GLY A 85 -0.62 -3.10 -5.21
CA GLY A 85 -1.73 -2.19 -5.00
C GLY A 85 -1.97 -1.92 -3.53
N GLY A 86 -2.99 -1.12 -3.29
CA GLY A 86 -3.45 -0.77 -1.96
C GLY A 86 -4.72 0.07 -2.02
N ALA A 87 -5.27 0.37 -0.87
CA ALA A 87 -6.49 1.13 -0.76
C ALA A 87 -6.44 2.08 0.42
N PHE A 88 -7.25 3.14 0.37
CA PHE A 88 -7.51 3.99 1.52
C PHE A 88 -9.02 4.16 1.70
N ARG A 89 -9.41 4.41 2.94
CA ARG A 89 -10.77 4.75 3.33
C ARG A 89 -10.77 5.87 4.37
N ARG A 90 -11.91 6.43 4.65
CA ARG A 90 -12.07 7.39 5.74
C ARG A 90 -11.84 6.72 7.08
N HIS A 91 -10.99 7.29 7.91
CA HIS A 91 -10.86 6.99 9.33
C HIS A 91 -11.64 8.03 10.15
N ASP A 92 -11.37 9.31 9.91
CA ASP A 92 -12.11 10.46 10.41
C ASP A 92 -12.12 11.59 9.37
N ASP A 93 -12.60 12.79 9.73
CA ASP A 93 -12.73 13.93 8.80
C ASP A 93 -11.40 14.45 8.27
N ALA A 94 -10.29 14.19 8.95
CA ALA A 94 -8.97 14.68 8.59
C ALA A 94 -7.97 13.56 8.26
N THR A 95 -8.33 12.30 8.53
CA THR A 95 -7.43 11.15 8.48
C THR A 95 -7.97 10.06 7.56
N ALA A 96 -7.18 9.64 6.58
CA ALA A 96 -7.42 8.43 5.82
C ALA A 96 -6.71 7.23 6.46
N GLU A 97 -7.31 6.06 6.38
CA GLU A 97 -6.69 4.79 6.77
C GLU A 97 -6.25 4.02 5.54
N LEU A 98 -4.96 3.68 5.45
CA LEU A 98 -4.46 2.77 4.42
C LEU A 98 -4.71 1.33 4.83
N LYS A 99 -5.15 0.56 3.86
CA LYS A 99 -5.39 -0.88 3.96
C LYS A 99 -4.91 -1.58 2.69
N ARG A 100 -4.66 -2.88 2.81
CA ARG A 100 -4.44 -3.77 1.66
C ARG A 100 -3.23 -3.43 0.80
N VAL A 101 -2.18 -2.83 1.40
CA VAL A 101 -0.91 -2.62 0.70
C VAL A 101 -0.27 -3.98 0.44
N TRP A 102 -0.12 -4.31 -0.83
CA TRP A 102 0.37 -5.62 -1.27
C TRP A 102 1.25 -5.51 -2.51
N THR A 103 2.21 -6.41 -2.62
CA THR A 103 3.02 -6.61 -3.82
C THR A 103 3.19 -8.09 -4.09
N ALA A 104 2.93 -8.51 -5.31
CA ALA A 104 3.10 -9.88 -5.76
C ALA A 104 4.51 -10.40 -5.44
N PRO A 105 4.67 -11.63 -4.92
CA PRO A 105 5.97 -12.16 -4.51
C PRO A 105 7.05 -12.05 -5.59
N SER A 106 6.71 -12.31 -6.84
CA SER A 106 7.62 -12.21 -8.01
C SER A 106 8.05 -10.77 -8.35
N HIS A 107 7.38 -9.75 -7.77
CA HIS A 107 7.63 -8.33 -8.03
C HIS A 107 8.14 -7.56 -6.80
N ARG A 108 8.41 -8.25 -5.70
CA ARG A 108 8.98 -7.65 -4.48
C ARG A 108 10.40 -7.12 -4.71
N ARG A 109 10.84 -6.21 -3.81
CA ARG A 109 12.17 -5.57 -3.83
C ARG A 109 12.45 -4.74 -5.09
N ARG A 110 11.42 -4.29 -5.78
CA ARG A 110 11.48 -3.40 -6.96
C ARG A 110 10.98 -1.98 -6.67
N GLY A 111 10.71 -1.64 -5.41
CA GLY A 111 10.20 -0.33 -5.00
C GLY A 111 8.70 -0.12 -5.23
N LEU A 112 7.95 -1.14 -5.67
CA LEU A 112 6.54 -1.00 -6.01
C LEU A 112 5.67 -0.61 -4.82
N SER A 113 5.92 -1.14 -3.63
CA SER A 113 5.17 -0.76 -2.42
C SER A 113 5.33 0.73 -2.10
N ARG A 114 6.53 1.30 -2.27
CA ARG A 114 6.76 2.75 -2.09
C ARG A 114 5.97 3.56 -3.11
N ARG A 115 5.91 3.10 -4.36
CA ARG A 115 5.13 3.76 -5.40
C ARG A 115 3.63 3.70 -5.08
N VAL A 116 3.12 2.54 -4.63
CA VAL A 116 1.73 2.40 -4.16
C VAL A 116 1.44 3.38 -3.03
N LEU A 117 2.32 3.47 -2.01
CA LEU A 117 2.14 4.42 -0.91
C LEU A 117 2.07 5.87 -1.41
N ALA A 118 2.99 6.28 -2.28
CA ALA A 118 3.00 7.65 -2.83
C ALA A 118 1.70 7.97 -3.59
N GLU A 119 1.19 7.05 -4.40
CA GLU A 119 -0.07 7.20 -5.12
C GLU A 119 -1.28 7.30 -4.18
N LEU A 120 -1.31 6.47 -3.13
CA LEU A 120 -2.38 6.52 -2.12
C LEU A 120 -2.33 7.81 -1.32
N GLU A 121 -1.15 8.26 -0.90
CA GLU A 121 -0.92 9.52 -0.19
C GLU A 121 -1.41 10.72 -1.01
N GLN A 122 -1.04 10.77 -2.29
CA GLN A 122 -1.45 11.82 -3.20
C GLN A 122 -2.98 11.86 -3.36
N ARG A 123 -3.62 10.71 -3.53
CA ARG A 123 -5.08 10.61 -3.67
C ARG A 123 -5.82 10.93 -2.39
N ALA A 124 -5.32 10.51 -1.24
CA ALA A 124 -5.87 10.87 0.05
C ALA A 124 -5.77 12.39 0.29
N ALA A 125 -4.64 13.01 -0.04
CA ALA A 125 -4.49 14.47 0.03
C ALA A 125 -5.48 15.19 -0.90
N ALA A 126 -5.63 14.72 -2.14
CA ALA A 126 -6.60 15.25 -3.10
C ALA A 126 -8.07 15.09 -2.62
N ALA A 127 -8.37 14.06 -1.83
CA ALA A 127 -9.66 13.87 -1.19
C ALA A 127 -9.86 14.73 0.08
N GLY A 128 -8.87 15.55 0.46
CA GLY A 128 -8.96 16.50 1.58
C GLY A 128 -8.39 16.00 2.90
N TYR A 129 -7.84 14.80 2.95
CA TYR A 129 -7.21 14.30 4.17
C TYR A 129 -5.87 14.98 4.43
N ARG A 130 -5.57 15.21 5.69
CA ARG A 130 -4.32 15.83 6.16
C ARG A 130 -3.38 14.84 6.83
N ARG A 131 -3.88 13.64 7.11
CA ARG A 131 -3.12 12.57 7.75
C ARG A 131 -3.48 11.22 7.16
N ILE A 132 -2.53 10.33 7.24
CA ILE A 132 -2.73 8.92 6.98
C ILE A 132 -2.40 8.13 8.22
N ARG A 133 -3.25 7.19 8.54
CA ARG A 133 -3.05 6.16 9.55
C ARG A 133 -3.07 4.79 8.88
N LEU A 134 -2.36 3.84 9.45
CA LEU A 134 -2.43 2.43 9.09
C LEU A 134 -2.08 1.54 10.29
N THR A 135 -2.46 0.29 10.18
CA THR A 135 -2.03 -0.78 11.09
C THR A 135 -1.39 -1.90 10.30
N THR A 136 -0.44 -2.59 10.91
CA THR A 136 0.14 -3.83 10.40
C THR A 136 0.37 -4.82 11.53
N GLY A 137 0.24 -6.09 11.27
CA GLY A 137 0.48 -7.11 12.27
C GLY A 137 1.97 -7.27 12.61
N ASN A 138 2.27 -7.59 13.84
CA ASN A 138 3.63 -7.77 14.35
C ASN A 138 4.46 -8.88 13.68
N ARG A 139 3.84 -9.71 12.83
CA ARG A 139 4.52 -10.72 12.02
C ARG A 139 4.91 -10.24 10.62
N GLN A 140 4.90 -8.92 10.40
CA GLN A 140 5.24 -8.28 9.12
C GLN A 140 6.37 -7.24 9.29
N PRO A 141 7.59 -7.64 9.70
CA PRO A 141 8.69 -6.70 9.92
C PRO A 141 9.08 -5.94 8.64
N GLU A 142 8.89 -6.53 7.47
CA GLU A 142 9.12 -5.86 6.19
C GLU A 142 8.13 -4.72 5.92
N ALA A 143 6.88 -4.83 6.41
CA ALA A 143 5.90 -3.77 6.31
C ALA A 143 6.24 -2.62 7.26
N GLU A 144 6.62 -2.91 8.50
CA GLU A 144 7.10 -1.89 9.45
C GLU A 144 8.29 -1.12 8.87
N ALA A 145 9.28 -1.82 8.32
CA ALA A 145 10.45 -1.19 7.70
C ALA A 145 10.07 -0.32 6.49
N LEU A 146 9.09 -0.74 5.69
CA LEU A 146 8.55 0.04 4.58
C LEU A 146 7.94 1.35 5.06
N TYR A 147 7.07 1.31 6.07
CA TYR A 147 6.36 2.49 6.56
C TYR A 147 7.32 3.49 7.21
N LEU A 148 8.24 3.03 8.06
CA LEU A 148 9.29 3.89 8.63
C LEU A 148 10.13 4.56 7.54
N ALA A 149 10.56 3.81 6.52
CA ALA A 149 11.32 4.33 5.39
C ALA A 149 10.51 5.27 4.47
N ALA A 150 9.18 5.23 4.54
CA ALA A 150 8.28 6.14 3.84
C ALA A 150 7.90 7.37 4.68
N GLY A 151 8.48 7.54 5.88
CA GLY A 151 8.27 8.69 6.74
C GLY A 151 7.04 8.60 7.64
N TYR A 152 6.52 7.39 7.88
CA TYR A 152 5.51 7.16 8.90
C TYR A 152 6.16 7.05 10.26
N GLU A 153 5.49 7.56 11.27
CA GLU A 153 5.89 7.44 12.67
C GLU A 153 5.08 6.32 13.33
N ARG A 154 5.75 5.46 14.08
CA ARG A 154 5.09 4.42 14.86
C ARG A 154 4.37 5.06 16.05
N LEU A 155 3.10 4.76 16.20
CA LEU A 155 2.33 5.19 17.36
C LEU A 155 2.63 4.31 18.58
N PRO A 156 2.61 4.88 19.80
CA PRO A 156 2.85 4.12 21.01
C PRO A 156 1.72 3.11 21.28
N GLY A 157 2.09 2.00 21.93
CA GLY A 157 1.15 0.96 22.32
C GLY A 157 0.86 -0.07 21.22
N VAL A 158 -0.19 -0.83 21.45
CA VAL A 158 -0.68 -1.90 20.58
C VAL A 158 -2.09 -1.54 20.13
N ALA A 159 -2.34 -1.56 18.83
CA ALA A 159 -3.63 -1.13 18.28
C ALA A 159 -4.73 -2.18 18.52
N ARG A 160 -4.39 -3.47 18.38
CA ARG A 160 -5.30 -4.60 18.59
C ARG A 160 -4.50 -5.83 19.00
N VAL A 161 -5.07 -6.69 19.84
CA VAL A 161 -4.45 -7.94 20.29
C VAL A 161 -5.32 -9.10 19.87
N TYR A 162 -4.69 -10.13 19.34
CA TYR A 162 -5.31 -11.39 18.93
C TYR A 162 -4.75 -12.56 19.74
N PRO A 163 -5.41 -13.71 19.75
CA PRO A 163 -4.87 -14.91 20.36
C PRO A 163 -3.48 -15.29 19.81
N GLY A 164 -2.66 -15.97 20.64
CA GLY A 164 -1.34 -16.45 20.23
C GLY A 164 -0.25 -15.39 20.10
N GLY A 165 -0.40 -14.23 20.78
CA GLY A 165 0.61 -13.16 20.81
C GLY A 165 0.67 -12.33 19.52
N VAL A 166 -0.31 -12.49 18.64
CA VAL A 166 -0.48 -11.63 17.47
C VAL A 166 -1.04 -10.29 17.92
N HIS A 167 -0.51 -9.21 17.41
CA HIS A 167 -1.02 -7.86 17.66
C HIS A 167 -0.70 -6.92 16.52
N ASP A 168 -1.50 -5.86 16.42
CA ASP A 168 -1.29 -4.81 15.44
C ASP A 168 -0.47 -3.66 16.03
N VAL A 169 0.41 -3.12 15.20
CA VAL A 169 1.13 -1.87 15.41
C VAL A 169 0.57 -0.81 14.48
N ALA A 170 0.38 0.39 15.02
CA ALA A 170 -0.16 1.52 14.27
C ALA A 170 0.94 2.50 13.86
N PHE A 171 0.72 3.13 12.72
CA PHE A 171 1.60 4.16 12.15
C PHE A 171 0.76 5.34 11.68
N GLU A 172 1.35 6.54 11.72
CA GLU A 172 0.73 7.75 11.22
C GLU A 172 1.75 8.58 10.42
N LYS A 173 1.26 9.32 9.42
CA LYS A 173 2.02 10.29 8.64
C LYS A 173 1.15 11.50 8.36
N ARG A 174 1.71 12.71 8.51
CA ARG A 174 1.08 13.94 8.02
C ARG A 174 1.31 14.06 6.51
N LEU A 175 0.26 14.43 5.81
CA LEU A 175 0.34 14.81 4.40
C LEU A 175 0.72 16.28 4.32
N GLY A 176 1.68 16.58 3.47
CA GLY A 176 2.16 17.94 3.23
C GLY A 176 1.23 18.74 2.33
#